data_f834b96ed2d8b3a5e9b39d6db105f8bd
#
_entry.id   f834b96ed2d8b3a5e9b39d6db105f8bd
#
_cell.length_a   1.000
_cell.length_b   1.000
_cell.length_c   1.000
_cell.angle_alpha   90.00
_cell.angle_beta   90.00
_cell.angle_gamma   90.00
#
_symmetry.space_group_name_H-M   'P 1'
#
loop_
_entity.id
_entity.type
_entity.pdbx_description
1 polymer ?
#
loop_
_entity_poly.entity_id
_entity_poly.type
_entity_poly.pdbx_seq_one_letter_code
_entity_poly.pdbx_strand_id
1 'polypeptide(L)'
;MHFFRCNHHAVIQACISTSGKAPSDTPKEELIANTVDAAREKHVPVIAREGNTVTVTVGSVLHPMTEEHYIPFIALETAQGLQVKNLKPGMKPVAVFALANGDEPVAAYEYCNLHGLWKAEV
;
A
#
# COMPACT_ATOMS: atom_id res chain seq x y z
N MET A 1 -2.21 7.45 -7.30
CA MET A 1 -1.12 7.44 -6.31
C MET A 1 0.10 6.76 -6.89
N HIS A 2 1.25 7.36 -6.75
CA HIS A 2 2.51 6.81 -7.27
C HIS A 2 3.45 6.50 -6.11
N PHE A 3 4.04 5.30 -6.15
CA PHE A 3 5.04 4.87 -5.17
C PHE A 3 6.36 4.62 -5.89
N PHE A 4 7.45 4.92 -5.21
CA PHE A 4 8.81 4.81 -5.76
C PHE A 4 9.73 4.10 -4.77
N ARG A 5 10.69 3.36 -5.31
CA ARG A 5 11.80 2.83 -4.52
C ARG A 5 13.03 3.70 -4.77
N CYS A 6 13.68 4.14 -3.69
CA CYS A 6 14.83 5.03 -3.79
C CYS A 6 16.12 4.23 -3.99
N ASN A 7 16.78 4.40 -5.17
CA ASN A 7 18.13 3.89 -5.46
C ASN A 7 18.37 2.42 -5.07
N HIS A 8 17.43 1.53 -5.36
CA HIS A 8 17.54 0.10 -5.01
C HIS A 8 17.59 -0.18 -3.50
N HIS A 9 17.38 0.81 -2.66
CA HIS A 9 17.25 0.63 -1.22
C HIS A 9 15.83 0.18 -0.84
N ALA A 10 15.71 -0.37 0.36
CA ALA A 10 14.42 -0.78 0.91
C ALA A 10 13.58 0.43 1.40
N VAL A 11 13.80 1.60 0.83
CA VAL A 11 13.07 2.83 1.16
C VAL A 11 12.01 3.08 0.11
N ILE A 12 10.76 3.09 0.54
CA ILE A 12 9.61 3.35 -0.32
C ILE A 12 9.09 4.76 -0.05
N GLN A 13 8.85 5.49 -1.13
CA GLN A 13 8.34 6.86 -1.08
C GLN A 13 7.03 6.95 -1.85
N ALA A 14 6.10 7.74 -1.34
CA ALA A 14 4.85 8.05 -2.03
C ALA A 14 4.89 9.48 -2.56
N CYS A 15 4.36 9.69 -3.76
CA CYS A 15 4.10 11.02 -4.28
C CYS A 15 2.78 11.52 -3.69
N ILE A 16 2.86 12.46 -2.75
CA ILE A 16 1.67 12.97 -2.05
C ILE A 16 0.88 13.92 -2.95
N SER A 17 1.58 14.83 -3.60
CA SER A 17 0.96 15.87 -4.42
C SER A 17 1.99 16.45 -5.37
N THR A 18 1.55 16.91 -6.53
CA THR A 18 2.39 17.62 -7.48
C THR A 18 1.81 19.00 -7.74
N SER A 19 2.63 20.04 -7.57
CA SER A 19 2.26 21.43 -7.91
C SER A 19 3.12 21.91 -9.06
N GLY A 20 3.20 21.13 -10.13
CA GLY A 20 4.03 21.42 -11.28
C GLY A 20 4.84 20.21 -11.71
N LYS A 21 5.87 20.46 -12.52
CA LYS A 21 6.70 19.39 -13.07
C LYS A 21 7.65 18.85 -12.01
N ALA A 22 7.59 17.54 -11.76
CA ALA A 22 8.51 16.90 -10.82
C ALA A 22 9.95 16.96 -11.35
N PRO A 23 10.95 17.15 -10.46
CA PRO A 23 12.36 17.07 -10.87
C PRO A 23 12.66 15.70 -11.48
N SER A 24 13.30 15.68 -12.62
CA SER A 24 13.59 14.45 -13.36
C SER A 24 14.93 13.80 -13.00
N ASP A 25 15.69 14.41 -12.12
CA ASP A 25 17.09 14.07 -11.89
C ASP A 25 17.36 13.21 -10.65
N THR A 26 16.31 12.88 -9.88
CA THR A 26 16.45 11.98 -8.74
C THR A 26 16.24 10.54 -9.19
N PRO A 27 17.25 9.66 -9.10
CA PRO A 27 17.09 8.28 -9.53
C PRO A 27 16.12 7.53 -8.61
N LYS A 28 14.91 7.32 -9.09
CA LYS A 28 13.84 6.59 -8.43
C LYS A 28 13.25 5.58 -9.38
N GLU A 29 12.95 4.41 -8.87
CA GLU A 29 12.21 3.38 -9.57
C GLU A 29 10.74 3.48 -9.19
N GLU A 30 9.87 3.76 -10.16
CA GLU A 30 8.44 3.71 -9.92
C GLU A 30 7.99 2.25 -9.79
N LEU A 31 7.24 1.98 -8.74
CA LEU A 31 6.66 0.66 -8.49
C LEU A 31 5.29 0.59 -9.17
N ILE A 32 5.12 -0.38 -10.05
CA ILE A 32 3.86 -0.60 -10.76
C ILE A 32 3.13 -1.74 -10.05
N ALA A 33 1.98 -1.43 -9.49
CA ALA A 33 1.20 -2.40 -8.73
C ALA A 33 0.76 -3.59 -9.57
N ASN A 34 0.69 -4.76 -8.96
CA ASN A 34 0.14 -5.99 -9.54
C ASN A 34 0.90 -6.51 -10.76
N THR A 35 2.18 -6.18 -10.90
CA THR A 35 2.99 -6.59 -12.06
C THR A 35 4.00 -7.68 -11.77
N VAL A 36 4.24 -8.00 -10.49
CA VAL A 36 5.14 -9.08 -10.09
C VAL A 36 4.39 -10.42 -10.15
N ASP A 37 5.05 -11.45 -10.68
CA ASP A 37 4.49 -12.80 -10.72
C ASP A 37 4.57 -13.45 -9.34
N ALA A 38 3.46 -13.42 -8.62
CA ALA A 38 3.31 -14.00 -7.29
C ALA A 38 1.83 -14.30 -7.04
N ALA A 39 1.54 -15.00 -5.94
CA ALA A 39 0.18 -15.42 -5.59
C ALA A 39 -0.73 -14.22 -5.30
N ARG A 40 -1.68 -13.96 -6.20
CA ARG A 40 -2.61 -12.83 -6.08
C ARG A 40 -3.47 -12.92 -4.83
N GLU A 41 -3.93 -14.11 -4.48
CA GLU A 41 -4.76 -14.37 -3.29
C GLU A 41 -4.07 -14.02 -1.97
N LYS A 42 -2.74 -13.95 -1.95
CA LYS A 42 -1.95 -13.55 -0.78
C LYS A 42 -1.50 -12.10 -0.83
N HIS A 43 -1.61 -11.43 -1.96
CA HIS A 43 -1.03 -10.10 -2.17
C HIS A 43 -2.05 -9.00 -2.42
N VAL A 44 -3.10 -9.28 -3.21
CA VAL A 44 -4.10 -8.25 -3.52
C VAL A 44 -4.87 -7.88 -2.26
N PRO A 45 -4.87 -6.59 -1.86
CA PRO A 45 -5.59 -6.17 -0.66
C PRO A 45 -7.09 -6.45 -0.75
N VAL A 46 -7.68 -6.84 0.36
CA VAL A 46 -9.13 -6.99 0.52
C VAL A 46 -9.65 -5.83 1.35
N ILE A 47 -10.58 -5.07 0.79
CA ILE A 47 -11.10 -3.86 1.40
C ILE A 47 -12.50 -4.13 1.94
N ALA A 48 -12.72 -3.84 3.22
CA ALA A 48 -14.04 -3.90 3.84
C ALA A 48 -14.34 -2.56 4.51
N ARG A 49 -15.52 -1.99 4.23
CA ARG A 49 -15.93 -0.72 4.81
C ARG A 49 -17.17 -0.91 5.67
N GLU A 50 -17.17 -0.31 6.86
CA GLU A 50 -18.30 -0.22 7.74
C GLU A 50 -18.37 1.20 8.28
N GLY A 51 -19.34 1.99 7.80
CA GLY A 51 -19.45 3.41 8.14
C GLY A 51 -18.19 4.18 7.70
N ASN A 52 -17.54 4.84 8.64
CA ASN A 52 -16.28 5.58 8.42
C ASN A 52 -15.04 4.75 8.78
N THR A 53 -15.19 3.45 8.96
CA THR A 53 -14.08 2.55 9.23
C THR A 53 -13.81 1.68 8.01
N VAL A 54 -12.56 1.67 7.55
CA VAL A 54 -12.10 0.84 6.43
C VAL A 54 -11.06 -0.13 6.96
N THR A 55 -11.30 -1.42 6.78
CA THR A 55 -10.35 -2.48 7.14
C THR A 55 -9.74 -3.05 5.86
N VAL A 56 -8.42 -3.06 5.80
CA VAL A 56 -7.67 -3.62 4.67
C VAL A 56 -6.88 -4.83 5.16
N THR A 57 -7.14 -5.97 4.54
CA THR A 57 -6.47 -7.23 4.85
C THR A 57 -5.64 -7.69 3.66
N VAL A 58 -4.44 -8.16 3.88
CA VAL A 58 -3.57 -8.70 2.82
C VAL A 58 -3.44 -10.20 2.99
N GLY A 59 -4.08 -10.99 2.19
CA GLY A 59 -5.04 -10.85 1.10
C GLY A 59 -6.27 -11.68 1.46
N SER A 60 -6.98 -12.28 0.49
CA SER A 60 -8.06 -13.22 0.78
C SER A 60 -7.55 -14.49 1.48
N VAL A 61 -6.31 -14.87 1.20
CA VAL A 61 -5.51 -15.79 2.01
C VAL A 61 -4.44 -14.95 2.69
N LEU A 62 -4.33 -15.03 4.02
CA LEU A 62 -3.44 -14.14 4.77
C LEU A 62 -1.98 -14.27 4.34
N HIS A 63 -1.37 -13.13 4.05
CA HIS A 63 0.04 -13.04 3.71
C HIS A 63 0.91 -13.39 4.94
N PRO A 64 2.05 -14.07 4.75
CA PRO A 64 2.98 -14.28 5.84
C PRO A 64 3.52 -12.96 6.41
N MET A 65 3.88 -12.99 7.69
CA MET A 65 4.43 -11.83 8.42
C MET A 65 5.65 -12.29 9.23
N THR A 66 6.63 -12.88 8.54
CA THR A 66 7.93 -13.26 9.11
C THR A 66 8.97 -12.18 8.83
N GLU A 67 10.11 -12.22 9.50
CA GLU A 67 11.18 -11.23 9.27
C GLU A 67 11.69 -11.25 7.83
N GLU A 68 11.72 -12.43 7.20
CA GLU A 68 12.20 -12.59 5.82
C GLU A 68 11.15 -12.23 4.78
N HIS A 69 9.86 -12.35 5.13
CA HIS A 69 8.75 -12.19 4.20
C HIS A 69 7.55 -11.57 4.90
N TYR A 70 7.34 -10.28 4.68
CA TYR A 70 6.27 -9.55 5.37
C TYR A 70 5.83 -8.31 4.59
N ILE A 71 4.74 -7.72 5.05
CA ILE A 71 4.16 -6.48 4.53
C ILE A 71 4.56 -5.33 5.46
N PRO A 72 5.53 -4.48 5.07
CA PRO A 72 5.95 -3.36 5.92
C PRO A 72 4.93 -2.23 6.05
N PHE A 73 4.03 -2.07 5.08
CA PHE A 73 2.96 -1.09 5.22
C PHE A 73 1.74 -1.42 4.39
N ILE A 74 0.60 -0.89 4.83
CA ILE A 74 -0.64 -0.84 4.07
C ILE A 74 -1.04 0.64 3.97
N ALA A 75 -1.46 1.08 2.78
CA ALA A 75 -1.88 2.46 2.53
C ALA A 75 -3.30 2.48 1.98
N LEU A 76 -4.08 3.46 2.42
CA LEU A 76 -5.41 3.72 1.90
C LEU A 76 -5.42 5.10 1.23
N GLU A 77 -5.66 5.11 -0.06
CA GLU A 77 -5.92 6.32 -0.82
C GLU A 77 -7.39 6.68 -0.70
N THR A 78 -7.65 7.92 -0.33
CA THR A 78 -9.00 8.48 -0.24
C THR A 78 -9.14 9.69 -1.15
N ALA A 79 -10.35 10.22 -1.29
CA ALA A 79 -10.58 11.45 -2.04
C ALA A 79 -9.78 12.64 -1.50
N GLN A 80 -9.49 12.65 -0.19
CA GLN A 80 -8.81 13.77 0.46
C GLN A 80 -7.33 13.53 0.74
N GLY A 81 -6.80 12.34 0.46
CA GLY A 81 -5.38 12.11 0.70
C GLY A 81 -5.00 10.64 0.83
N LEU A 82 -3.95 10.40 1.61
CA LEU A 82 -3.37 9.08 1.82
C LEU A 82 -3.16 8.85 3.31
N GLN A 83 -3.60 7.69 3.79
CA GLN A 83 -3.28 7.20 5.13
C GLN A 83 -2.37 5.99 5.03
N VAL A 84 -1.37 5.90 5.89
CA VAL A 84 -0.41 4.78 5.91
C VAL A 84 -0.33 4.19 7.30
N LYS A 85 -0.39 2.86 7.37
CA LYS A 85 -0.13 2.10 8.60
C LYS A 85 1.10 1.23 8.38
N ASN A 86 2.10 1.42 9.22
CA ASN A 86 3.32 0.60 9.20
C ASN A 86 3.09 -0.68 9.98
N LEU A 87 3.57 -1.79 9.43
CA LEU A 87 3.49 -3.10 10.05
C LEU A 87 4.89 -3.66 10.29
N LYS A 88 4.97 -4.61 11.23
CA LYS A 88 6.21 -5.30 11.57
C LYS A 88 5.98 -6.82 11.52
N PRO A 89 7.05 -7.61 11.33
CA PRO A 89 6.94 -9.05 11.47
C PRO A 89 6.27 -9.46 12.77
N GLY A 90 5.41 -10.48 12.71
CA GLY A 90 4.63 -10.94 13.86
C GLY A 90 3.29 -10.25 14.04
N MET A 91 3.05 -9.11 13.40
CA MET A 91 1.73 -8.48 13.36
C MET A 91 0.85 -9.16 12.32
N LYS A 92 -0.46 -9.03 12.46
CA LYS A 92 -1.38 -9.48 11.39
C LYS A 92 -1.28 -8.55 10.18
N PRO A 93 -1.42 -9.06 8.95
CA PRO A 93 -1.39 -8.23 7.74
C PRO A 93 -2.73 -7.51 7.53
N VAL A 94 -3.11 -6.71 8.50
CA VAL A 94 -4.39 -5.99 8.55
C VAL A 94 -4.15 -4.58 9.05
N ALA A 95 -4.80 -3.61 8.41
CA ALA A 95 -4.79 -2.22 8.86
C ALA A 95 -6.22 -1.68 8.90
N VAL A 96 -6.54 -0.91 9.94
CA VAL A 96 -7.82 -0.27 10.13
C VAL A 96 -7.63 1.24 9.99
N PHE A 97 -8.44 1.85 9.12
CA PHE A 97 -8.37 3.28 8.82
C PHE A 97 -9.68 3.95 9.20
N ALA A 98 -9.59 5.17 9.71
CA ALA A 98 -10.75 6.00 9.98
C ALA A 98 -10.89 7.06 8.88
N LEU A 99 -12.09 7.19 8.33
CA LEU A 99 -12.42 8.23 7.36
C LEU A 99 -13.03 9.43 8.09
N ALA A 100 -12.59 10.63 7.72
CA ALA A 100 -13.30 11.84 8.09
C ALA A 100 -14.69 11.83 7.43
N ASN A 101 -15.64 12.54 8.04
CA ASN A 101 -16.98 12.67 7.45
C ASN A 101 -16.86 13.29 6.04
N GLY A 102 -17.49 12.63 5.07
CA GLY A 102 -17.48 13.07 3.68
C GLY A 102 -16.27 12.62 2.86
N ASP A 103 -15.29 11.96 3.48
CA ASP A 103 -14.19 11.36 2.73
C ASP A 103 -14.62 9.99 2.18
N GLU A 104 -14.03 9.60 1.05
CA GLU A 104 -14.36 8.34 0.37
C GLU A 104 -13.08 7.57 0.04
N PRO A 105 -13.05 6.25 0.29
CA PRO A 105 -11.92 5.44 -0.10
C PRO A 105 -11.87 5.25 -1.61
N VAL A 106 -10.67 5.26 -2.17
CA VAL A 106 -10.41 5.11 -3.61
C VAL A 106 -9.74 3.78 -3.90
N ALA A 107 -8.65 3.49 -3.20
CA ALA A 107 -7.86 2.28 -3.40
C ALA A 107 -7.04 1.94 -2.17
N ALA A 108 -6.74 0.67 -1.99
CA ALA A 108 -5.79 0.21 -1.00
C ALA A 108 -4.54 -0.33 -1.66
N TYR A 109 -3.40 -0.09 -1.03
CA TYR A 109 -2.09 -0.56 -1.47
C TYR A 109 -1.42 -1.32 -0.34
N GLU A 110 -0.61 -2.30 -0.71
CA GLU A 110 0.32 -2.94 0.20
C GLU A 110 1.66 -3.14 -0.49
N TYR A 111 2.72 -3.18 0.28
CA TYR A 111 4.05 -3.50 -0.22
C TYR A 111 4.56 -4.76 0.45
N CYS A 112 4.90 -5.76 -0.35
CA CYS A 112 5.58 -6.97 0.10
C CYS A 112 7.08 -6.81 -0.14
N ASN A 113 7.90 -7.07 0.88
CA ASN A 113 9.36 -6.91 0.76
C ASN A 113 9.98 -7.79 -0.31
N LEU A 114 9.35 -8.91 -0.69
CA LEU A 114 9.84 -9.81 -1.73
C LEU A 114 9.12 -9.64 -3.07
N HIS A 115 7.84 -9.26 -3.07
CA HIS A 115 7.00 -9.31 -4.27
C HIS A 115 6.42 -7.95 -4.69
N GLY A 116 6.88 -6.85 -4.08
CA GLY A 116 6.60 -5.50 -4.52
C GLY A 116 5.22 -4.96 -4.14
N LEU A 117 4.73 -4.02 -4.95
CA LEU A 117 3.53 -3.25 -4.69
C LEU A 117 2.29 -3.94 -5.27
N TRP A 118 1.22 -3.98 -4.48
CA TRP A 118 -0.08 -4.53 -4.88
C TRP A 118 -1.19 -3.56 -4.53
N LYS A 119 -2.26 -3.60 -5.32
CA LYS A 119 -3.35 -2.64 -5.26
C LYS A 119 -4.69 -3.32 -5.45
N ALA A 120 -5.70 -2.84 -4.73
CA ALA A 120 -7.10 -3.09 -5.03
C ALA A 120 -7.86 -1.75 -5.06
N GLU A 121 -8.75 -1.60 -6.02
CA GLU A 121 -9.63 -0.43 -6.11
C GLU A 121 -10.95 -0.71 -5.39
N VAL A 122 -11.57 0.34 -4.89
CA VAL A 122 -12.89 0.26 -4.26
C VAL A 122 -14.00 0.15 -5.30
#